data_5b0a567be633af132e55050758c846a2
#
_entry.id   5b0a567be633af132e55050758c846a2
#
_cell.length_a   1.000
_cell.length_b   1.000
_cell.length_c   1.000
_cell.angle_alpha   90.00
_cell.angle_beta   90.00
_cell.angle_gamma   90.00
#
_symmetry.space_group_name_H-M   'P 1'
#
loop_
_entity.id
_entity.type
_entity.pdbx_description
1 polymer ?
#
loop_
_entity_poly.entity_id
_entity_poly.type
_entity_poly.pdbx_seq_one_letter_code
_entity_poly.pdbx_strand_id
1 'polypeptide(L)'
;DRRQRQMCIRDRNFSVRDFAKEALFAKNPIDLGTRCTVFMNSKVKQAQKEGATVADISAGLAYSVIKNALFKVIKLSDASDLGKNVVVQGGTFYNDAVLRSFEKISGCEAIRPDIAGIMGAFGAALIARERYEEGHVSSMLSIEDICNLTYDTKLTRCKGCTNHCLLTINRFSGNRSYITGNRCEKGLGKEKNKENIPNLFDYKYHRIFDYEPLSKAEAVRGTVGIPRVLNFYENYPYWAIFFKKLGFRTVLSPDSTRKIYELGIESIPSESECYPAKLAHGHVKWLINQKVDFIFYPCIPYERQEIKDANNHYNCPIVTSYAENIKNNVDEITSGSVRFLNPFMSFGSKEALTKRLVEEFQAEFQIPAVEIRAAADAAWEELANARDDMRKKGEETLQYLKETGKRGIVLAGRPYHLDAEINHGIPELINSYGIAVLTEDSVSHLNPVERPLIVLDQWMYHSRLYAAANYVKTQENLDLIQLNSFGCGLDAVTTDCVSDILTNSGKIYTCLKIDEVNNLGAARIRIRSLLAAIRVREKNPKERTIRPANYNRTVFTEEMRKNYTIICPQMSKIHFDIIEPAFRSSGY
;
A
#
# COMPACT_ATOMS: atom_id res chain seq x y z
N ASP A 1 -19.75 5.18 7.36
CA ASP A 1 -19.92 6.01 6.74
C ASP A 1 -20.80 7.29 6.58
N ARG A 2 -20.12 8.46 6.50
CA ARG A 2 -20.76 9.78 6.40
C ARG A 2 -21.65 9.95 5.15
N ARG A 3 -21.24 9.43 4.00
CA ARG A 3 -21.98 9.62 2.72
C ARG A 3 -23.26 8.82 2.63
N GLN A 4 -23.28 7.61 3.14
CA GLN A 4 -24.47 6.75 3.15
C GLN A 4 -25.51 7.25 4.15
N ARG A 5 -25.08 7.66 5.34
CA ARG A 5 -25.98 8.33 6.31
C ARG A 5 -26.56 9.61 5.72
N GLN A 6 -25.77 10.42 5.02
CA GLN A 6 -26.23 11.63 4.39
C GLN A 6 -27.26 11.39 3.26
N MET A 7 -27.13 10.31 2.50
CA MET A 7 -28.08 10.01 1.41
C MET A 7 -29.43 9.56 1.95
N CYS A 8 -29.48 8.64 2.91
CA CYS A 8 -30.74 8.20 3.53
C CYS A 8 -31.39 9.30 4.41
N ILE A 9 -30.57 10.16 5.01
CA ILE A 9 -31.03 11.26 5.87
C ILE A 9 -31.56 12.43 5.04
N ARG A 10 -30.88 12.81 3.93
CA ARG A 10 -31.31 13.92 3.06
C ARG A 10 -32.61 13.66 2.34
N ASP A 11 -32.81 12.42 1.87
CA ASP A 11 -34.00 12.08 1.08
C ASP A 11 -35.29 11.98 1.92
N ARG A 12 -35.17 11.91 3.28
CA ARG A 12 -36.33 11.71 4.17
C ARG A 12 -36.36 12.60 5.41
N ASN A 13 -35.52 13.63 5.50
CA ASN A 13 -35.44 14.60 6.61
C ASN A 13 -35.24 14.01 8.03
N PHE A 14 -34.61 12.82 8.15
CA PHE A 14 -34.26 12.25 9.45
C PHE A 14 -33.01 12.90 10.01
N SER A 15 -32.99 13.18 11.32
CA SER A 15 -31.73 13.40 12.02
C SER A 15 -30.93 12.07 12.11
N VAL A 16 -29.58 12.15 12.26
CA VAL A 16 -28.75 10.96 12.46
C VAL A 16 -29.21 10.16 13.68
N ARG A 17 -29.69 10.85 14.71
CA ARG A 17 -30.16 10.26 15.96
C ARG A 17 -31.48 9.52 15.78
N ASP A 18 -32.41 10.11 15.05
CA ASP A 18 -33.71 9.48 14.80
C ASP A 18 -33.56 8.29 13.84
N PHE A 19 -32.72 8.42 12.81
CA PHE A 19 -32.38 7.31 11.94
C PHE A 19 -31.78 6.10 12.70
N ALA A 20 -30.95 6.35 13.69
CA ALA A 20 -30.40 5.30 14.55
C ALA A 20 -31.44 4.67 15.48
N LYS A 21 -32.39 5.45 15.99
CA LYS A 21 -33.49 4.94 16.82
C LYS A 21 -34.42 4.03 16.05
N GLU A 22 -34.75 4.37 14.79
CA GLU A 22 -35.59 3.54 13.94
C GLU A 22 -35.05 2.11 13.79
N ALA A 23 -33.73 1.94 13.78
CA ALA A 23 -33.10 0.62 13.67
C ALA A 23 -33.53 -0.36 14.79
N LEU A 24 -33.87 0.15 15.97
CA LEU A 24 -34.28 -0.68 17.11
C LEU A 24 -35.65 -1.34 16.87
N PHE A 25 -36.44 -0.79 15.97
CA PHE A 25 -37.80 -1.26 15.62
C PHE A 25 -37.85 -2.03 14.30
N ALA A 26 -36.67 -2.36 13.72
CA ALA A 26 -36.57 -3.12 12.48
C ALA A 26 -37.16 -4.53 12.65
N LYS A 27 -38.06 -4.91 11.74
CA LYS A 27 -38.66 -6.25 11.70
C LYS A 27 -37.81 -7.23 10.90
N ASN A 28 -37.25 -6.77 9.79
CA ASN A 28 -36.46 -7.56 8.86
C ASN A 28 -35.15 -6.81 8.48
N PRO A 29 -34.16 -6.74 9.38
CA PRO A 29 -32.90 -6.07 9.09
C PRO A 29 -32.24 -6.60 7.82
N ILE A 30 -31.85 -5.72 6.89
CA ILE A 30 -31.26 -6.11 5.62
C ILE A 30 -29.82 -6.55 5.81
N ASP A 31 -29.43 -7.68 5.25
CA ASP A 31 -28.04 -8.09 5.22
C ASP A 31 -27.24 -7.31 4.14
N LEU A 32 -26.56 -6.27 4.57
CA LEU A 32 -25.68 -5.47 3.72
C LEU A 32 -24.28 -6.08 3.57
N GLY A 33 -24.00 -7.19 4.28
CA GLY A 33 -22.69 -7.83 4.30
C GLY A 33 -21.62 -7.00 5.00
N THR A 34 -20.36 -7.34 4.75
CA THR A 34 -19.18 -6.69 5.34
C THR A 34 -18.32 -5.97 4.31
N ARG A 35 -18.89 -5.59 3.17
CA ARG A 35 -18.17 -4.88 2.10
C ARG A 35 -17.93 -3.42 2.45
N CYS A 36 -17.01 -2.78 1.73
CA CYS A 36 -16.78 -1.35 1.90
C CYS A 36 -18.02 -0.55 1.51
N THR A 37 -18.09 0.68 2.00
CA THR A 37 -19.21 1.61 1.86
C THR A 37 -19.69 1.86 0.43
N VAL A 38 -18.78 1.85 -0.54
CA VAL A 38 -19.12 2.06 -1.96
C VAL A 38 -20.03 0.94 -2.46
N PHE A 39 -19.71 -0.32 -2.16
CA PHE A 39 -20.53 -1.47 -2.53
C PHE A 39 -21.83 -1.58 -1.73
N MET A 40 -21.85 -1.09 -0.49
CA MET A 40 -23.07 -1.04 0.31
C MET A 40 -24.10 -0.06 -0.27
N ASN A 41 -23.68 1.04 -0.90
CA ASN A 41 -24.57 1.98 -1.55
C ASN A 41 -25.49 1.33 -2.59
N SER A 42 -24.94 0.45 -3.41
CA SER A 42 -25.71 -0.26 -4.43
C SER A 42 -26.76 -1.17 -3.79
N LYS A 43 -26.39 -1.90 -2.73
CA LYS A 43 -27.34 -2.75 -1.96
C LYS A 43 -28.42 -1.94 -1.24
N VAL A 44 -28.05 -0.80 -0.64
CA VAL A 44 -29.04 0.10 -0.01
C VAL A 44 -30.03 0.64 -1.04
N LYS A 45 -29.55 1.08 -2.20
CA LYS A 45 -30.43 1.54 -3.28
C LYS A 45 -31.34 0.43 -3.81
N GLN A 46 -30.82 -0.79 -3.94
CA GLN A 46 -31.62 -1.94 -4.33
C GLN A 46 -32.69 -2.25 -3.29
N ALA A 47 -32.33 -2.32 -2.01
CA ALA A 47 -33.25 -2.55 -0.92
C ALA A 47 -34.37 -1.48 -0.85
N GLN A 48 -34.02 -0.21 -1.10
CA GLN A 48 -35.01 0.87 -1.21
C GLN A 48 -36.00 0.62 -2.36
N LYS A 49 -35.53 0.16 -3.53
CA LYS A 49 -36.38 -0.19 -4.66
C LYS A 49 -37.27 -1.39 -4.38
N GLU A 50 -36.81 -2.32 -3.57
CA GLU A 50 -37.53 -3.51 -3.10
C GLU A 50 -38.53 -3.22 -1.97
N GLY A 51 -38.62 -1.94 -1.53
CA GLY A 51 -39.61 -1.52 -0.54
C GLY A 51 -39.15 -1.69 0.92
N ALA A 52 -37.88 -1.91 1.18
CA ALA A 52 -37.35 -2.00 2.54
C ALA A 52 -37.61 -0.73 3.35
N THR A 53 -37.96 -0.91 4.63
CA THR A 53 -38.22 0.21 5.52
C THR A 53 -36.95 0.94 5.95
N VAL A 54 -37.08 2.18 6.40
CA VAL A 54 -35.95 2.93 6.96
C VAL A 54 -35.36 2.19 8.16
N ALA A 55 -36.20 1.58 9.00
CA ALA A 55 -35.80 0.80 10.15
C ALA A 55 -34.92 -0.39 9.73
N ASP A 56 -35.33 -1.16 8.72
CA ASP A 56 -34.61 -2.35 8.25
C ASP A 56 -33.26 -1.98 7.61
N ILE A 57 -33.20 -0.86 6.87
CA ILE A 57 -31.96 -0.34 6.29
C ILE A 57 -31.00 0.16 7.39
N SER A 58 -31.53 0.90 8.36
CA SER A 58 -30.72 1.44 9.47
C SER A 58 -30.12 0.32 10.34
N ALA A 59 -30.92 -0.70 10.65
CA ALA A 59 -30.46 -1.87 11.37
C ALA A 59 -29.41 -2.65 10.56
N GLY A 60 -29.63 -2.85 9.26
CA GLY A 60 -28.67 -3.49 8.36
C GLY A 60 -27.31 -2.79 8.34
N LEU A 61 -27.30 -1.44 8.36
CA LEU A 61 -26.08 -0.64 8.46
C LEU A 61 -25.37 -0.85 9.81
N ALA A 62 -26.10 -0.88 10.92
CA ALA A 62 -25.54 -1.13 12.24
C ALA A 62 -24.93 -2.53 12.34
N TYR A 63 -25.61 -3.56 11.84
CA TYR A 63 -25.07 -4.92 11.74
C TYR A 63 -23.80 -4.99 10.89
N SER A 64 -23.80 -4.34 9.72
CA SER A 64 -22.64 -4.33 8.82
C SER A 64 -21.40 -3.69 9.47
N VAL A 65 -21.57 -2.59 10.22
CA VAL A 65 -20.48 -1.95 10.96
C VAL A 65 -19.86 -2.91 11.96
N ILE A 66 -20.68 -3.59 12.75
CA ILE A 66 -20.21 -4.51 13.77
C ILE A 66 -19.59 -5.78 13.16
N LYS A 67 -20.24 -6.39 12.14
CA LYS A 67 -19.66 -7.53 11.41
C LYS A 67 -18.27 -7.17 10.85
N ASN A 68 -18.13 -5.98 10.29
CA ASN A 68 -16.85 -5.51 9.76
C ASN A 68 -15.80 -5.34 10.87
N ALA A 69 -16.19 -4.74 12.00
CA ALA A 69 -15.28 -4.55 13.14
C ALA A 69 -14.81 -5.89 13.71
N LEU A 70 -15.72 -6.81 14.01
CA LEU A 70 -15.41 -8.08 14.66
C LEU A 70 -14.66 -9.05 13.72
N PHE A 71 -15.19 -9.28 12.53
CA PHE A 71 -14.68 -10.34 11.66
C PHE A 71 -13.57 -9.90 10.70
N LYS A 72 -13.52 -8.62 10.32
CA LYS A 72 -12.46 -8.13 9.41
C LYS A 72 -11.34 -7.37 10.10
N VAL A 73 -11.66 -6.56 11.11
CA VAL A 73 -10.66 -5.73 11.77
C VAL A 73 -10.03 -6.49 12.93
N ILE A 74 -10.84 -7.05 13.82
CA ILE A 74 -10.38 -7.82 14.98
C ILE A 74 -10.02 -9.26 14.57
N LYS A 75 -10.63 -9.77 13.48
CA LYS A 75 -10.44 -11.13 12.94
C LYS A 75 -10.84 -12.22 13.94
N LEU A 76 -11.94 -12.03 14.67
CA LEU A 76 -12.49 -13.04 15.53
C LEU A 76 -12.95 -14.24 14.70
N SER A 77 -12.58 -15.44 15.14
CA SER A 77 -13.06 -16.69 14.57
C SER A 77 -14.42 -17.09 15.16
N ASP A 78 -14.61 -16.85 16.44
CA ASP A 78 -15.83 -17.10 17.17
C ASP A 78 -16.14 -15.95 18.15
N ALA A 79 -17.41 -15.71 18.43
CA ALA A 79 -17.84 -14.65 19.36
C ALA A 79 -17.42 -14.95 20.81
N SER A 80 -17.25 -16.22 21.17
CA SER A 80 -16.76 -16.66 22.49
C SER A 80 -15.35 -16.18 22.82
N ASP A 81 -14.54 -15.84 21.79
CA ASP A 81 -13.19 -15.28 21.95
C ASP A 81 -13.18 -13.91 22.65
N LEU A 82 -14.33 -13.22 22.72
CA LEU A 82 -14.49 -11.95 23.43
C LEU A 82 -14.50 -12.10 24.97
N GLY A 83 -14.66 -13.31 25.49
CA GLY A 83 -14.78 -13.55 26.92
C GLY A 83 -16.17 -13.22 27.48
N LYS A 84 -16.31 -13.36 28.82
CA LYS A 84 -17.61 -13.22 29.50
C LYS A 84 -17.98 -11.78 29.86
N ASN A 85 -17.00 -10.93 30.11
CA ASN A 85 -17.18 -9.54 30.53
C ASN A 85 -16.70 -8.61 29.42
N VAL A 86 -17.63 -8.11 28.62
CA VAL A 86 -17.31 -7.25 27.47
C VAL A 86 -17.66 -5.80 27.79
N VAL A 87 -16.64 -4.94 27.77
CA VAL A 87 -16.82 -3.49 27.91
C VAL A 87 -16.60 -2.83 26.55
N VAL A 88 -17.58 -2.06 26.10
CA VAL A 88 -17.51 -1.33 24.82
C VAL A 88 -17.21 0.14 25.07
N GLN A 89 -16.34 0.70 24.23
CA GLN A 89 -15.93 2.10 24.34
C GLN A 89 -15.88 2.79 22.99
N GLY A 90 -15.86 4.13 23.03
CA GLY A 90 -15.86 4.98 21.85
C GLY A 90 -17.23 5.57 21.56
N GLY A 91 -17.25 6.76 20.95
CA GLY A 91 -18.49 7.52 20.65
C GLY A 91 -19.48 6.79 19.74
N THR A 92 -19.01 5.80 18.96
CA THR A 92 -19.88 4.97 18.09
C THR A 92 -20.88 4.16 18.92
N PHE A 93 -20.53 3.72 20.11
CA PHE A 93 -21.40 2.93 20.98
C PHE A 93 -22.46 3.76 21.71
N TYR A 94 -22.46 5.08 21.60
CA TYR A 94 -23.62 5.88 22.01
C TYR A 94 -24.83 5.69 21.09
N ASN A 95 -24.64 5.07 19.94
CA ASN A 95 -25.71 4.62 19.07
C ASN A 95 -26.24 3.27 19.57
N ASP A 96 -27.46 3.27 20.11
CA ASP A 96 -28.08 2.07 20.68
C ASP A 96 -28.30 0.95 19.66
N ALA A 97 -28.50 1.29 18.38
CA ALA A 97 -28.58 0.29 17.31
C ALA A 97 -27.25 -0.45 17.10
N VAL A 98 -26.12 0.27 17.22
CA VAL A 98 -24.78 -0.33 17.14
C VAL A 98 -24.52 -1.25 18.34
N LEU A 99 -24.85 -0.77 19.56
CA LEU A 99 -24.74 -1.59 20.77
C LEU A 99 -25.56 -2.86 20.66
N ARG A 100 -26.84 -2.73 20.29
CA ARG A 100 -27.74 -3.89 20.14
C ARG A 100 -27.30 -4.84 19.03
N SER A 101 -26.77 -4.35 17.95
CA SER A 101 -26.20 -5.17 16.88
C SER A 101 -24.98 -5.95 17.36
N PHE A 102 -24.13 -5.32 18.19
CA PHE A 102 -23.00 -5.97 18.81
C PHE A 102 -23.45 -7.13 19.71
N GLU A 103 -24.38 -6.89 20.62
CA GLU A 103 -24.92 -7.91 21.54
C GLU A 103 -25.55 -9.10 20.78
N LYS A 104 -26.30 -8.81 19.70
CA LYS A 104 -26.92 -9.87 18.88
C LYS A 104 -25.91 -10.69 18.07
N ILE A 105 -24.81 -10.08 17.62
CA ILE A 105 -23.77 -10.78 16.84
C ILE A 105 -22.85 -11.57 17.77
N SER A 106 -22.47 -10.98 18.91
CA SER A 106 -21.56 -11.60 19.88
C SER A 106 -22.24 -12.59 20.81
N GLY A 107 -23.56 -12.52 20.95
CA GLY A 107 -24.31 -13.36 21.91
C GLY A 107 -24.06 -13.01 23.37
N CYS A 108 -23.39 -11.90 23.67
CA CYS A 108 -23.08 -11.43 25.01
C CYS A 108 -23.69 -10.05 25.29
N GLU A 109 -24.01 -9.81 26.56
CA GLU A 109 -24.38 -8.47 27.04
C GLU A 109 -23.13 -7.61 27.18
N ALA A 110 -23.18 -6.38 26.63
CA ALA A 110 -22.05 -5.47 26.62
C ALA A 110 -22.25 -4.30 27.60
N ILE A 111 -21.27 -4.10 28.46
CA ILE A 111 -21.24 -2.96 29.39
C ILE A 111 -20.77 -1.72 28.63
N ARG A 112 -21.65 -0.74 28.52
CA ARG A 112 -21.33 0.59 27.97
C ARG A 112 -21.25 1.60 29.13
N PRO A 113 -20.05 2.01 29.55
CA PRO A 113 -19.90 3.06 30.59
C PRO A 113 -20.47 4.40 30.13
N ASP A 114 -20.94 5.22 31.06
CA ASP A 114 -21.43 6.58 30.78
C ASP A 114 -20.38 7.44 30.09
N ILE A 115 -19.10 7.19 30.39
CA ILE A 115 -17.94 7.86 29.80
C ILE A 115 -17.39 7.15 28.55
N ALA A 116 -18.15 6.23 27.93
CA ALA A 116 -17.67 5.42 26.80
C ALA A 116 -16.98 6.23 25.71
N GLY A 117 -17.47 7.45 25.42
CA GLY A 117 -16.90 8.33 24.40
C GLY A 117 -15.55 8.93 24.77
N ILE A 118 -15.19 9.00 26.04
CA ILE A 118 -13.95 9.59 26.55
C ILE A 118 -13.06 8.61 27.30
N MET A 119 -13.37 7.31 27.24
CA MET A 119 -12.59 6.25 27.90
C MET A 119 -11.10 6.28 27.53
N GLY A 120 -10.78 6.60 26.29
CA GLY A 120 -9.38 6.77 25.86
C GLY A 120 -8.66 7.91 26.60
N ALA A 121 -9.32 9.04 26.79
CA ALA A 121 -8.78 10.16 27.56
C ALA A 121 -8.64 9.81 29.05
N PHE A 122 -9.63 9.12 29.60
CA PHE A 122 -9.59 8.62 30.97
C PHE A 122 -8.43 7.64 31.18
N GLY A 123 -8.26 6.67 30.29
CA GLY A 123 -7.12 5.73 30.33
C GLY A 123 -5.78 6.43 30.21
N ALA A 124 -5.67 7.44 29.34
CA ALA A 124 -4.45 8.24 29.23
C ALA A 124 -4.14 9.01 30.51
N ALA A 125 -5.15 9.53 31.21
CA ALA A 125 -4.97 10.19 32.50
C ALA A 125 -4.49 9.22 33.58
N LEU A 126 -5.02 7.98 33.61
CA LEU A 126 -4.55 6.94 34.54
C LEU A 126 -3.09 6.57 34.28
N ILE A 127 -2.71 6.37 33.01
CA ILE A 127 -1.32 6.08 32.64
C ILE A 127 -0.40 7.24 32.99
N ALA A 128 -0.85 8.49 32.77
CA ALA A 128 -0.07 9.66 33.16
C ALA A 128 0.16 9.71 34.68
N ARG A 129 -0.86 9.36 35.47
CA ARG A 129 -0.77 9.26 36.94
C ARG A 129 0.22 8.17 37.39
N GLU A 130 0.17 7.00 36.76
CA GLU A 130 1.09 5.89 37.05
C GLU A 130 2.55 6.23 36.72
N ARG A 131 2.76 7.07 35.71
CA ARG A 131 4.10 7.50 35.26
C ARG A 131 4.58 8.79 35.89
N TYR A 132 3.80 9.36 36.78
CA TYR A 132 4.18 10.58 37.48
C TYR A 132 5.30 10.28 38.49
N GLU A 133 6.39 11.02 38.35
CA GLU A 133 7.51 11.01 39.30
C GLU A 133 7.45 12.31 40.12
N GLU A 134 7.68 12.21 41.43
CA GLU A 134 7.63 13.37 42.31
C GLU A 134 8.72 14.38 41.92
N GLY A 135 8.33 15.65 41.76
CA GLY A 135 9.23 16.70 41.27
C GLY A 135 9.20 16.94 39.74
N HIS A 136 8.44 16.14 38.98
CA HIS A 136 8.25 16.39 37.56
C HIS A 136 7.47 17.69 37.31
N VAL A 137 8.10 18.64 36.59
CA VAL A 137 7.45 19.90 36.21
C VAL A 137 6.62 19.67 34.93
N SER A 138 5.33 19.95 34.99
CA SER A 138 4.45 19.88 33.83
C SER A 138 4.84 20.87 32.75
N SER A 139 4.84 20.41 31.48
CA SER A 139 5.01 21.28 30.32
C SER A 139 3.67 21.89 29.83
N MET A 140 2.56 21.66 30.54
CA MET A 140 1.28 22.30 30.25
C MET A 140 1.34 23.80 30.48
N LEU A 141 0.58 24.55 29.68
CA LEU A 141 0.35 25.96 29.90
C LEU A 141 -0.39 26.16 31.23
N SER A 142 -0.14 27.27 31.89
CA SER A 142 -0.91 27.68 33.07
C SER A 142 -2.38 27.89 32.68
N ILE A 143 -3.28 27.86 33.66
CA ILE A 143 -4.71 28.16 33.42
C ILE A 143 -4.85 29.59 32.86
N GLU A 144 -4.06 30.52 33.33
CA GLU A 144 -4.06 31.90 32.85
C GLU A 144 -3.60 31.99 31.40
N ASP A 145 -2.54 31.28 31.00
CA ASP A 145 -2.07 31.20 29.62
C ASP A 145 -3.10 30.56 28.70
N ILE A 146 -3.84 29.53 29.19
CA ILE A 146 -4.90 28.87 28.42
C ILE A 146 -6.09 29.82 28.20
N CYS A 147 -6.50 30.57 29.23
CA CYS A 147 -7.59 31.54 29.14
C CYS A 147 -7.24 32.70 28.22
N ASN A 148 -5.98 33.11 28.18
CA ASN A 148 -5.48 34.18 27.34
C ASN A 148 -4.95 33.72 25.99
N LEU A 149 -5.12 32.43 25.65
CA LEU A 149 -4.59 31.85 24.41
C LEU A 149 -5.29 32.45 23.20
N THR A 150 -4.58 33.25 22.44
CA THR A 150 -5.03 33.75 21.15
C THR A 150 -4.31 33.04 20.03
N TYR A 151 -4.99 32.88 18.92
CA TYR A 151 -4.38 32.32 17.71
C TYR A 151 -4.88 33.05 16.47
N ASP A 152 -4.01 33.11 15.48
CA ASP A 152 -4.31 33.61 14.14
C ASP A 152 -4.14 32.47 13.12
N THR A 153 -5.06 32.39 12.17
CA THR A 153 -5.07 31.33 11.14
C THR A 153 -4.77 31.93 9.78
N LYS A 154 -3.68 31.48 9.16
CA LYS A 154 -3.31 31.87 7.80
C LYS A 154 -3.39 30.69 6.86
N LEU A 155 -4.15 30.86 5.76
CA LEU A 155 -4.14 29.92 4.63
C LEU A 155 -3.04 30.31 3.64
N THR A 156 -2.21 29.34 3.25
CA THR A 156 -1.17 29.56 2.24
C THR A 156 -0.95 28.31 1.40
N ARG A 157 -0.31 28.45 0.23
CA ARG A 157 0.06 27.30 -0.57
C ARG A 157 1.52 26.96 -0.35
N CYS A 158 1.80 25.67 -0.15
CA CYS A 158 3.16 25.15 -0.03
C CYS A 158 3.93 25.40 -1.32
N LYS A 159 5.19 25.83 -1.20
CA LYS A 159 6.09 26.06 -2.33
C LYS A 159 7.15 24.95 -2.45
N GLY A 160 7.05 23.88 -1.65
CA GLY A 160 8.08 22.83 -1.57
C GLY A 160 8.09 21.85 -2.74
N CYS A 161 7.00 21.76 -3.51
CA CYS A 161 6.88 20.91 -4.70
C CYS A 161 5.72 21.36 -5.59
N THR A 162 5.54 20.72 -6.72
CA THR A 162 4.50 21.02 -7.71
C THR A 162 3.06 20.81 -7.22
N ASN A 163 2.84 20.07 -6.12
CA ASN A 163 1.50 19.83 -5.57
C ASN A 163 0.86 21.07 -4.91
N HIS A 164 1.65 22.08 -4.54
CA HIS A 164 1.15 23.34 -3.96
C HIS A 164 0.03 23.17 -2.92
N CYS A 165 0.20 22.22 -1.98
CA CYS A 165 -0.79 21.90 -0.96
C CYS A 165 -1.29 23.16 -0.26
N LEU A 166 -2.60 23.23 -0.02
CA LEU A 166 -3.18 24.30 0.79
C LEU A 166 -2.86 24.03 2.27
N LEU A 167 -2.05 24.89 2.86
CA LEU A 167 -1.64 24.81 4.26
C LEU A 167 -2.47 25.74 5.12
N THR A 168 -2.88 25.26 6.27
CA THR A 168 -3.46 26.07 7.35
C THR A 168 -2.40 26.24 8.43
N ILE A 169 -1.93 27.47 8.62
CA ILE A 169 -0.93 27.83 9.61
C ILE A 169 -1.65 28.51 10.76
N ASN A 170 -1.74 27.84 11.90
CA ASN A 170 -2.23 28.44 13.14
C ASN A 170 -1.03 28.96 13.94
N ARG A 171 -1.02 30.26 14.20
CA ARG A 171 -0.02 30.93 15.03
C ARG A 171 -0.62 31.23 16.37
N PHE A 172 0.01 30.76 17.42
CA PHE A 172 -0.41 30.96 18.79
C PHE A 172 0.45 32.04 19.46
N SER A 173 -0.08 32.63 20.51
CA SER A 173 0.68 33.49 21.43
C SER A 173 1.99 32.75 21.88
N GLY A 174 3.09 33.47 22.03
CA GLY A 174 4.37 32.88 22.40
C GLY A 174 5.17 32.28 21.22
N ASN A 175 4.92 32.78 19.99
CA ASN A 175 5.64 32.38 18.75
C ASN A 175 5.56 30.89 18.38
N ARG A 176 4.56 30.19 18.87
CA ARG A 176 4.27 28.79 18.50
C ARG A 176 3.42 28.74 17.25
N SER A 177 3.71 27.83 16.35
CA SER A 177 2.90 27.61 15.15
C SER A 177 2.58 26.13 14.95
N TYR A 178 1.39 25.87 14.41
CA TYR A 178 0.96 24.53 14.02
C TYR A 178 0.46 24.57 12.58
N ILE A 179 1.00 23.70 11.72
CA ILE A 179 0.69 23.65 10.29
C ILE A 179 -0.06 22.36 9.98
N THR A 180 -1.17 22.49 9.26
CA THR A 180 -1.98 21.37 8.76
C THR A 180 -2.24 21.51 7.27
N GLY A 181 -2.80 20.45 6.64
CA GLY A 181 -3.07 20.43 5.20
C GLY A 181 -1.88 20.03 4.35
N ASN A 182 -0.71 19.81 4.96
CA ASN A 182 0.47 19.31 4.25
C ASN A 182 0.31 17.81 3.91
N ARG A 183 0.70 17.45 2.69
CA ARG A 183 0.76 16.05 2.24
C ARG A 183 2.12 15.40 2.55
N CYS A 184 3.16 16.20 2.83
CA CYS A 184 4.51 15.75 3.17
C CYS A 184 5.17 16.72 4.15
N GLU A 185 6.31 16.34 4.73
CA GLU A 185 7.05 17.15 5.71
C GLU A 185 7.59 18.48 5.15
N LYS A 186 7.81 18.59 3.83
CA LYS A 186 8.22 19.84 3.18
C LYS A 186 7.26 20.99 3.47
N GLY A 187 5.96 20.68 3.62
CA GLY A 187 4.95 21.67 3.96
C GLY A 187 5.00 22.18 5.40
N LEU A 188 5.74 21.54 6.29
CA LEU A 188 5.86 21.96 7.69
C LEU A 188 6.94 23.01 7.95
N GLY A 189 7.72 23.37 6.91
CA GLY A 189 8.82 24.33 7.06
C GLY A 189 9.93 23.86 8.01
N LYS A 190 9.96 22.57 8.36
CA LYS A 190 11.07 22.00 9.13
C LYS A 190 12.31 21.95 8.27
N GLU A 191 13.38 22.55 8.72
CA GLU A 191 14.70 22.37 8.11
C GLU A 191 15.02 20.88 8.06
N LYS A 192 15.63 20.42 6.94
CA LYS A 192 16.18 19.07 6.85
C LYS A 192 17.11 18.88 8.06
N ASN A 193 16.99 17.75 8.74
CA ASN A 193 17.93 17.38 9.79
C ASN A 193 19.36 17.62 9.28
N LYS A 194 20.17 18.38 10.01
CA LYS A 194 21.56 18.71 9.61
C LYS A 194 22.46 17.48 9.54
N GLU A 195 22.04 16.37 10.14
CA GLU A 195 22.72 15.09 10.03
C GLU A 195 22.32 14.39 8.72
N ASN A 196 23.32 13.95 7.97
CA ASN A 196 23.14 13.24 6.71
C ASN A 196 22.78 11.76 6.99
N ILE A 197 21.55 11.51 7.43
CA ILE A 197 21.04 10.17 7.74
C ILE A 197 20.62 9.49 6.44
N PRO A 198 21.07 8.24 6.16
CA PRO A 198 20.75 7.55 4.93
C PRO A 198 19.25 7.41 4.67
N ASN A 199 18.82 7.76 3.44
CA ASN A 199 17.49 7.52 2.91
C ASN A 199 17.62 6.83 1.55
N LEU A 200 17.45 5.51 1.52
CA LEU A 200 17.64 4.73 0.30
C LEU A 200 16.47 4.87 -0.68
N PHE A 201 15.32 5.41 -0.29
CA PHE A 201 14.25 5.76 -1.23
C PHE A 201 14.69 6.88 -2.18
N ASP A 202 15.32 7.92 -1.64
CA ASP A 202 15.87 9.03 -2.42
C ASP A 202 16.99 8.56 -3.34
N TYR A 203 17.95 7.78 -2.80
CA TYR A 203 19.03 7.19 -3.58
C TYR A 203 18.53 6.29 -4.71
N LYS A 204 17.60 5.36 -4.41
CA LYS A 204 17.01 4.44 -5.39
C LYS A 204 16.28 5.19 -6.50
N TYR A 205 15.53 6.23 -6.14
CA TYR A 205 14.81 7.04 -7.12
C TYR A 205 15.75 7.62 -8.17
N HIS A 206 16.83 8.27 -7.73
CA HIS A 206 17.85 8.82 -8.62
C HIS A 206 18.59 7.73 -9.40
N ARG A 207 18.92 6.61 -8.77
CA ARG A 207 19.59 5.49 -9.45
C ARG A 207 18.77 4.87 -10.56
N ILE A 208 17.45 4.85 -10.42
CA ILE A 208 16.55 4.27 -11.42
C ILE A 208 16.25 5.26 -12.55
N PHE A 209 16.11 6.56 -12.28
CA PHE A 209 15.58 7.49 -13.27
C PHE A 209 16.56 8.51 -13.82
N ASP A 210 17.70 8.74 -13.20
CA ASP A 210 18.66 9.75 -13.64
C ASP A 210 19.55 9.23 -14.79
N TYR A 211 18.92 9.00 -15.94
CA TYR A 211 19.60 8.65 -17.19
C TYR A 211 19.45 9.79 -18.18
N GLU A 212 20.58 10.26 -18.72
CA GLU A 212 20.55 11.29 -19.76
C GLU A 212 20.08 10.71 -21.09
N PRO A 213 18.97 11.23 -21.65
CA PRO A 213 18.50 10.82 -22.95
C PRO A 213 19.42 11.37 -24.05
N LEU A 214 19.39 10.73 -25.23
CA LEU A 214 20.05 11.29 -26.41
C LEU A 214 19.54 12.69 -26.71
N SER A 215 20.42 13.57 -27.22
CA SER A 215 20.01 14.83 -27.80
C SER A 215 19.14 14.60 -29.04
N LYS A 216 18.41 15.61 -29.48
CA LYS A 216 17.58 15.48 -30.69
C LYS A 216 18.41 15.18 -31.94
N ALA A 217 19.67 15.64 -32.01
CA ALA A 217 20.56 15.37 -33.12
C ALA A 217 21.10 13.94 -33.14
N GLU A 218 21.30 13.34 -31.99
CA GLU A 218 21.77 11.94 -31.83
C GLU A 218 20.65 10.91 -31.98
N ALA A 219 19.41 11.33 -31.80
CA ALA A 219 18.23 10.45 -31.84
C ALA A 219 17.80 10.16 -33.28
N VAL A 220 18.63 9.39 -33.99
CA VAL A 220 18.44 9.11 -35.45
C VAL A 220 17.16 8.31 -35.75
N ARG A 221 16.55 7.67 -34.74
CA ARG A 221 15.33 6.86 -34.87
C ARG A 221 14.09 7.48 -34.20
N GLY A 222 14.21 8.74 -33.75
CA GLY A 222 13.08 9.46 -33.17
C GLY A 222 12.97 9.37 -31.66
N THR A 223 11.76 9.59 -31.15
CA THR A 223 11.46 9.73 -29.72
C THR A 223 10.53 8.64 -29.23
N VAL A 224 10.85 8.03 -28.09
CA VAL A 224 9.99 7.08 -27.39
C VAL A 224 9.50 7.67 -26.07
N GLY A 225 8.20 7.71 -25.87
CA GLY A 225 7.58 8.06 -24.59
C GLY A 225 7.54 6.86 -23.66
N ILE A 226 8.03 7.04 -22.42
CA ILE A 226 7.99 6.01 -21.38
C ILE A 226 7.21 6.58 -20.19
N PRO A 227 6.08 5.97 -19.79
CA PRO A 227 5.36 6.39 -18.60
C PRO A 227 6.12 5.98 -17.34
N ARG A 228 6.30 6.90 -16.38
CA ARG A 228 6.93 6.63 -15.09
C ARG A 228 5.94 6.00 -14.14
N VAL A 229 5.62 4.73 -14.34
CA VAL A 229 4.57 4.02 -13.61
C VAL A 229 4.92 2.58 -13.35
N LEU A 230 4.29 1.99 -12.33
CA LEU A 230 4.33 0.56 -12.01
C LEU A 230 5.76 -0.03 -12.07
N ASN A 231 6.02 -1.00 -12.94
CA ASN A 231 7.31 -1.68 -13.02
C ASN A 231 8.44 -0.87 -13.66
N PHE A 232 8.17 0.28 -14.23
CA PHE A 232 9.28 1.17 -14.62
C PHE A 232 10.07 1.67 -13.41
N TYR A 233 9.48 1.67 -12.20
CA TYR A 233 10.19 1.91 -10.94
C TYR A 233 11.18 0.79 -10.55
N GLU A 234 11.27 -0.27 -11.34
CA GLU A 234 12.28 -1.33 -11.23
C GLU A 234 13.11 -1.45 -12.52
N ASN A 235 12.43 -1.49 -13.68
CA ASN A 235 13.02 -1.90 -14.94
C ASN A 235 13.44 -0.73 -15.86
N TYR A 236 13.26 0.53 -15.44
CA TYR A 236 13.63 1.68 -16.27
C TYR A 236 15.13 1.72 -16.64
N PRO A 237 16.09 1.32 -15.78
CA PRO A 237 17.51 1.22 -16.17
C PRO A 237 17.73 0.41 -17.44
N TYR A 238 17.02 -0.72 -17.58
CA TYR A 238 17.05 -1.55 -18.77
C TYR A 238 16.56 -0.78 -20.01
N TRP A 239 15.39 -0.17 -19.91
CA TRP A 239 14.75 0.50 -21.05
C TRP A 239 15.49 1.77 -21.46
N ALA A 240 16.05 2.52 -20.53
CA ALA A 240 16.85 3.71 -20.82
C ALA A 240 18.06 3.38 -21.69
N ILE A 241 18.80 2.32 -21.34
CA ILE A 241 19.98 1.89 -22.11
C ILE A 241 19.58 1.22 -23.42
N PHE A 242 18.55 0.38 -23.40
CA PHE A 242 18.05 -0.29 -24.60
C PHE A 242 17.70 0.71 -25.71
N PHE A 243 16.86 1.69 -25.41
CA PHE A 243 16.45 2.70 -26.37
C PHE A 243 17.59 3.62 -26.78
N LYS A 244 18.44 4.02 -25.83
CA LYS A 244 19.63 4.83 -26.11
C LYS A 244 20.57 4.13 -27.10
N LYS A 245 20.84 2.84 -26.92
CA LYS A 245 21.70 2.03 -27.81
C LYS A 245 21.09 1.85 -29.21
N LEU A 246 19.77 1.80 -29.29
CA LEU A 246 19.06 1.74 -30.57
C LEU A 246 18.92 3.12 -31.26
N GLY A 247 19.42 4.19 -30.67
CA GLY A 247 19.34 5.53 -31.26
C GLY A 247 17.99 6.21 -31.11
N PHE A 248 17.16 5.82 -30.12
CA PHE A 248 15.95 6.54 -29.74
C PHE A 248 16.21 7.49 -28.57
N ARG A 249 15.63 8.69 -28.64
CA ARG A 249 15.55 9.59 -27.49
C ARG A 249 14.40 9.17 -26.59
N THR A 250 14.68 8.86 -25.34
CA THR A 250 13.65 8.60 -24.34
C THR A 250 13.06 9.90 -23.82
N VAL A 251 11.72 9.97 -23.76
CA VAL A 251 10.95 11.02 -23.10
C VAL A 251 10.22 10.36 -21.94
N LEU A 252 10.80 10.48 -20.75
CA LEU A 252 10.20 9.95 -19.53
C LEU A 252 9.13 10.94 -19.03
N SER A 253 7.94 10.45 -18.65
CA SER A 253 6.93 11.31 -18.04
C SER A 253 7.43 11.88 -16.70
N PRO A 254 6.95 13.06 -16.25
CA PRO A 254 7.46 13.72 -15.04
C PRO A 254 7.09 12.94 -13.77
N ASP A 255 7.51 13.46 -12.62
CA ASP A 255 7.08 12.95 -11.33
C ASP A 255 5.56 12.96 -11.20
N SER A 256 5.02 11.93 -10.54
CA SER A 256 3.59 11.87 -10.25
C SER A 256 3.16 13.04 -9.38
N THR A 257 2.05 13.62 -9.74
CA THR A 257 1.40 14.71 -9.00
C THR A 257 -0.10 14.59 -9.12
N ARG A 258 -0.85 15.28 -8.28
CA ARG A 258 -2.30 15.37 -8.43
C ARG A 258 -2.73 15.87 -9.81
N LYS A 259 -1.96 16.77 -10.43
CA LYS A 259 -2.23 17.25 -11.80
C LYS A 259 -2.06 16.17 -12.85
N ILE A 260 -1.03 15.33 -12.71
CA ILE A 260 -0.84 14.18 -13.60
C ILE A 260 -2.02 13.21 -13.46
N TYR A 261 -2.44 12.89 -12.23
CA TYR A 261 -3.63 12.07 -12.01
C TYR A 261 -4.87 12.64 -12.69
N GLU A 262 -5.12 13.95 -12.53
CA GLU A 262 -6.28 14.64 -13.10
C GLU A 262 -6.31 14.62 -14.63
N LEU A 263 -5.16 14.57 -15.31
CA LEU A 263 -5.10 14.44 -16.77
C LEU A 263 -5.69 13.12 -17.28
N GLY A 264 -5.66 12.06 -16.47
CA GLY A 264 -6.07 10.73 -16.89
C GLY A 264 -7.43 10.28 -16.35
N ILE A 265 -8.11 11.06 -15.51
CA ILE A 265 -9.31 10.65 -14.77
C ILE A 265 -10.41 10.11 -15.71
N GLU A 266 -10.63 10.75 -16.86
CA GLU A 266 -11.72 10.40 -17.78
C GLU A 266 -11.56 9.01 -18.39
N SER A 267 -10.33 8.52 -18.53
CA SER A 267 -10.04 7.21 -19.12
C SER A 267 -9.94 6.07 -18.10
N ILE A 268 -10.07 6.35 -16.80
CA ILE A 268 -10.03 5.32 -15.74
C ILE A 268 -11.35 4.53 -15.74
N PRO A 269 -11.34 3.22 -16.08
CA PRO A 269 -12.57 2.47 -16.26
C PRO A 269 -13.25 2.07 -14.95
N SER A 270 -12.53 2.03 -13.83
CA SER A 270 -13.06 1.58 -12.54
C SER A 270 -12.47 2.33 -11.35
N GLU A 271 -13.37 2.74 -10.44
CA GLU A 271 -13.00 3.31 -9.14
C GLU A 271 -12.25 2.31 -8.23
N SER A 272 -12.42 1.00 -8.47
CA SER A 272 -11.83 -0.06 -7.64
C SER A 272 -10.37 -0.36 -7.97
N GLU A 273 -9.81 0.24 -9.01
CA GLU A 273 -8.41 0.06 -9.37
C GLU A 273 -7.48 0.71 -8.35
N CYS A 274 -6.29 0.14 -8.18
CA CYS A 274 -5.33 0.69 -7.25
C CYS A 274 -4.80 2.04 -7.73
N TYR A 275 -4.48 2.94 -6.81
CA TYR A 275 -4.02 4.29 -7.13
C TYR A 275 -2.79 4.33 -8.05
N PRO A 276 -1.77 3.46 -7.90
CA PRO A 276 -0.66 3.37 -8.85
C PRO A 276 -1.07 3.09 -10.30
N ALA A 277 -2.10 2.27 -10.50
CA ALA A 277 -2.65 1.99 -11.82
C ALA A 277 -3.39 3.21 -12.40
N LYS A 278 -4.20 3.89 -11.58
CA LYS A 278 -4.90 5.11 -12.00
C LYS A 278 -3.94 6.21 -12.45
N LEU A 279 -2.79 6.35 -11.81
CA LEU A 279 -1.75 7.30 -12.22
C LEU A 279 -1.24 7.04 -13.65
N ALA A 280 -1.22 5.78 -14.11
CA ALA A 280 -0.73 5.43 -15.44
C ALA A 280 -1.49 6.14 -16.56
N HIS A 281 -2.79 6.34 -16.41
CA HIS A 281 -3.62 7.09 -17.37
C HIS A 281 -3.12 8.52 -17.56
N GLY A 282 -2.83 9.20 -16.45
CA GLY A 282 -2.32 10.58 -16.48
C GLY A 282 -0.93 10.70 -17.10
N HIS A 283 -0.03 9.75 -16.80
CA HIS A 283 1.31 9.71 -17.38
C HIS A 283 1.27 9.47 -18.89
N VAL A 284 0.42 8.55 -19.34
CA VAL A 284 0.24 8.28 -20.77
C VAL A 284 -0.35 9.51 -21.47
N LYS A 285 -1.38 10.13 -20.89
CA LYS A 285 -1.98 11.35 -21.44
C LYS A 285 -0.98 12.50 -21.52
N TRP A 286 -0.10 12.64 -20.53
CA TRP A 286 0.99 13.61 -20.56
C TRP A 286 1.94 13.35 -21.75
N LEU A 287 2.34 12.10 -21.99
CA LEU A 287 3.20 11.71 -23.11
C LEU A 287 2.54 11.99 -24.47
N ILE A 288 1.25 11.73 -24.61
CA ILE A 288 0.47 12.09 -25.80
C ILE A 288 0.61 13.59 -26.08
N ASN A 289 0.48 14.43 -25.05
CA ASN A 289 0.62 15.88 -25.16
C ASN A 289 2.05 16.32 -25.55
N GLN A 290 3.09 15.50 -25.28
CA GLN A 290 4.46 15.76 -25.72
C GLN A 290 4.71 15.46 -27.21
N LYS A 291 3.75 14.82 -27.89
CA LYS A 291 3.83 14.44 -29.31
C LYS A 291 5.06 13.58 -29.61
N VAL A 292 5.33 12.57 -28.77
CA VAL A 292 6.37 11.57 -29.01
C VAL A 292 5.99 10.71 -30.23
N ASP A 293 6.97 10.11 -30.91
CA ASP A 293 6.71 9.31 -32.11
C ASP A 293 5.94 8.02 -31.78
N PHE A 294 6.19 7.44 -30.60
CA PHE A 294 5.42 6.35 -30.05
C PHE A 294 5.57 6.28 -28.53
N ILE A 295 4.60 5.64 -27.87
CA ILE A 295 4.65 5.33 -26.42
C ILE A 295 4.94 3.84 -26.27
N PHE A 296 5.91 3.50 -25.40
CA PHE A 296 6.26 2.13 -25.09
C PHE A 296 5.85 1.79 -23.65
N TYR A 297 4.94 0.83 -23.52
CA TYR A 297 4.45 0.37 -22.24
C TYR A 297 4.19 -1.15 -22.28
N PRO A 298 5.22 -2.00 -22.07
CA PRO A 298 5.10 -3.44 -22.19
C PRO A 298 4.27 -4.05 -21.07
N CYS A 299 3.59 -5.15 -21.37
CA CYS A 299 2.96 -6.05 -20.41
C CYS A 299 3.99 -7.03 -19.89
N ILE A 300 4.23 -7.07 -18.56
CA ILE A 300 5.28 -7.88 -17.94
C ILE A 300 4.67 -8.93 -16.99
N PRO A 301 4.39 -10.16 -17.45
CA PRO A 301 3.84 -11.21 -16.59
C PRO A 301 4.88 -11.79 -15.61
N TYR A 302 6.14 -11.88 -16.00
CA TYR A 302 7.20 -12.50 -15.21
C TYR A 302 8.38 -11.55 -15.01
N GLU A 303 8.85 -11.47 -13.77
CA GLU A 303 10.10 -10.84 -13.39
C GLU A 303 11.24 -11.88 -13.28
N ARG A 304 12.45 -11.42 -13.00
CA ARG A 304 13.57 -12.32 -12.68
C ARG A 304 13.29 -13.08 -11.39
N GLN A 305 13.62 -14.35 -11.36
CA GLN A 305 13.56 -15.11 -10.13
C GLN A 305 14.77 -14.77 -9.24
N GLU A 306 14.57 -13.92 -8.25
CA GLU A 306 15.62 -13.53 -7.28
C GLU A 306 15.77 -14.56 -6.16
N ILE A 307 14.66 -15.12 -5.71
CA ILE A 307 14.60 -16.13 -4.65
C ILE A 307 14.45 -17.51 -5.31
N LYS A 308 15.51 -18.29 -5.28
CA LYS A 308 15.58 -19.59 -5.99
C LYS A 308 14.49 -20.57 -5.54
N ASP A 309 14.14 -20.56 -4.26
CA ASP A 309 13.16 -21.47 -3.67
C ASP A 309 11.73 -20.97 -3.75
N ALA A 310 11.49 -19.83 -4.41
CA ALA A 310 10.13 -19.35 -4.68
C ALA A 310 9.44 -20.25 -5.70
N ASN A 311 8.14 -20.49 -5.50
CA ASN A 311 7.36 -21.35 -6.38
C ASN A 311 7.17 -20.73 -7.78
N ASN A 312 7.18 -19.39 -7.86
CA ASN A 312 7.10 -18.65 -9.13
C ASN A 312 7.62 -17.21 -8.93
N HIS A 313 7.62 -16.41 -10.01
CA HIS A 313 8.11 -15.04 -10.03
C HIS A 313 7.20 -14.11 -10.86
N TYR A 314 5.89 -14.27 -10.68
CA TYR A 314 4.87 -13.45 -11.35
C TYR A 314 4.90 -11.99 -10.89
N ASN A 315 4.44 -11.11 -11.78
CA ASN A 315 3.94 -9.81 -11.41
C ASN A 315 2.48 -9.86 -10.93
N CYS A 316 2.01 -8.80 -10.29
CA CYS A 316 0.58 -8.69 -9.99
C CYS A 316 -0.22 -8.53 -11.30
N PRO A 317 -1.52 -8.89 -11.32
CA PRO A 317 -2.35 -8.80 -12.51
C PRO A 317 -2.37 -7.40 -13.15
N ILE A 318 -2.34 -6.35 -12.35
CA ILE A 318 -2.28 -4.96 -12.83
C ILE A 318 -1.00 -4.72 -13.64
N VAL A 319 0.17 -5.02 -13.08
CA VAL A 319 1.45 -4.85 -13.80
C VAL A 319 1.50 -5.70 -15.06
N THR A 320 0.95 -6.92 -14.98
CA THR A 320 0.95 -7.87 -16.09
C THR A 320 0.22 -7.35 -17.33
N SER A 321 -0.88 -6.62 -17.17
CA SER A 321 -1.77 -6.34 -18.30
C SER A 321 -2.34 -4.92 -18.34
N TYR A 322 -1.89 -3.99 -17.48
CA TYR A 322 -2.50 -2.66 -17.41
C TYR A 322 -2.28 -1.82 -18.67
N ALA A 323 -1.22 -2.09 -19.42
CA ALA A 323 -1.00 -1.47 -20.73
C ALA A 323 -2.12 -1.79 -21.73
N GLU A 324 -2.73 -3.01 -21.66
CA GLU A 324 -3.93 -3.35 -22.44
C GLU A 324 -5.15 -2.55 -21.98
N ASN A 325 -5.27 -2.31 -20.67
CA ASN A 325 -6.35 -1.45 -20.14
C ASN A 325 -6.21 -0.03 -20.69
N ILE A 326 -5.02 0.56 -20.63
CA ILE A 326 -4.70 1.88 -21.21
C ILE A 326 -5.07 1.92 -22.70
N LYS A 327 -4.63 0.92 -23.47
CA LYS A 327 -4.87 0.83 -24.91
C LYS A 327 -6.36 0.88 -25.28
N ASN A 328 -7.20 0.28 -24.46
CA ASN A 328 -8.63 0.16 -24.73
C ASN A 328 -9.48 1.30 -24.14
N ASN A 329 -8.91 2.16 -23.29
CA ASN A 329 -9.68 3.20 -22.58
C ASN A 329 -9.16 4.63 -22.83
N VAL A 330 -8.04 4.82 -23.55
CA VAL A 330 -7.52 6.13 -23.93
C VAL A 330 -7.86 6.40 -25.39
N ASP A 331 -8.74 7.35 -25.64
CA ASP A 331 -9.33 7.62 -26.96
C ASP A 331 -8.29 7.85 -28.07
N GLU A 332 -7.22 8.58 -27.81
CA GLU A 332 -6.16 8.86 -28.79
C GLU A 332 -5.39 7.60 -29.20
N ILE A 333 -5.32 6.62 -28.31
CA ILE A 333 -4.69 5.33 -28.58
C ILE A 333 -5.68 4.43 -29.32
N THR A 334 -6.92 4.37 -28.85
CA THR A 334 -7.99 3.55 -29.44
C THR A 334 -8.31 3.97 -30.86
N SER A 335 -8.30 5.29 -31.16
CA SER A 335 -8.49 5.84 -32.51
C SER A 335 -7.28 5.65 -33.44
N GLY A 336 -6.14 5.17 -32.93
CA GLY A 336 -4.91 5.05 -33.69
C GLY A 336 -4.18 6.37 -33.96
N SER A 337 -4.61 7.47 -33.32
CA SER A 337 -3.96 8.79 -33.48
C SER A 337 -2.57 8.83 -32.85
N VAL A 338 -2.28 7.93 -31.91
CA VAL A 338 -1.00 7.79 -31.23
C VAL A 338 -0.53 6.34 -31.32
N ARG A 339 0.71 6.15 -31.76
CA ARG A 339 1.34 4.84 -31.83
C ARG A 339 1.66 4.35 -30.41
N PHE A 340 1.09 3.24 -30.01
CA PHE A 340 1.23 2.67 -28.66
C PHE A 340 1.70 1.23 -28.75
N LEU A 341 2.90 0.95 -28.24
CA LEU A 341 3.52 -0.38 -28.25
C LEU A 341 3.45 -1.00 -26.85
N ASN A 342 2.65 -2.05 -26.72
CA ASN A 342 2.42 -2.73 -25.44
C ASN A 342 2.61 -4.26 -25.54
N PRO A 343 3.74 -4.71 -26.09
CA PRO A 343 3.97 -6.15 -26.26
C PRO A 343 4.07 -6.87 -24.91
N PHE A 344 3.66 -8.14 -24.89
CA PHE A 344 3.91 -9.02 -23.76
C PHE A 344 5.37 -9.47 -23.78
N MET A 345 6.08 -9.18 -22.69
CA MET A 345 7.50 -9.45 -22.50
C MET A 345 7.76 -10.03 -21.12
N SER A 346 8.82 -10.83 -20.97
CA SER A 346 9.16 -11.47 -19.71
C SER A 346 10.61 -11.22 -19.35
N PHE A 347 10.86 -10.76 -18.14
CA PHE A 347 12.21 -10.66 -17.57
C PHE A 347 12.69 -12.00 -16.96
N GLY A 348 11.89 -13.05 -17.01
CA GLY A 348 12.25 -14.37 -16.46
C GLY A 348 13.45 -15.04 -17.14
N SER A 349 13.70 -14.75 -18.41
CA SER A 349 14.87 -15.24 -19.15
C SER A 349 15.40 -14.14 -20.06
N LYS A 350 16.72 -13.93 -20.03
CA LYS A 350 17.44 -13.01 -20.93
C LYS A 350 17.22 -13.38 -22.39
N GLU A 351 17.32 -14.66 -22.71
CA GLU A 351 17.19 -15.19 -24.06
C GLU A 351 15.76 -14.99 -24.59
N ALA A 352 14.75 -15.30 -23.77
CA ALA A 352 13.34 -15.14 -24.15
C ALA A 352 12.98 -13.68 -24.38
N LEU A 353 13.41 -12.77 -23.49
CA LEU A 353 13.19 -11.32 -23.66
C LEU A 353 13.89 -10.81 -24.92
N THR A 354 15.16 -11.17 -25.12
CA THR A 354 15.94 -10.71 -26.28
C THR A 354 15.32 -11.21 -27.59
N LYS A 355 14.86 -12.46 -27.62
CA LYS A 355 14.15 -13.02 -28.80
C LYS A 355 12.88 -12.20 -29.08
N ARG A 356 12.08 -11.93 -28.06
CA ARG A 356 10.85 -11.15 -28.22
C ARG A 356 11.11 -9.71 -28.68
N LEU A 357 12.15 -9.07 -28.16
CA LEU A 357 12.58 -7.74 -28.60
C LEU A 357 13.01 -7.73 -30.08
N VAL A 358 13.73 -8.77 -30.52
CA VAL A 358 14.09 -8.90 -31.94
C VAL A 358 12.84 -9.03 -32.80
N GLU A 359 11.88 -9.89 -32.43
CA GLU A 359 10.62 -10.05 -33.15
C GLU A 359 9.85 -8.72 -33.29
N GLU A 360 9.69 -8.01 -32.20
CA GLU A 360 8.93 -6.74 -32.16
C GLU A 360 9.64 -5.61 -32.91
N PHE A 361 10.92 -5.36 -32.62
CA PHE A 361 11.62 -4.21 -33.16
C PHE A 361 12.08 -4.38 -34.60
N GLN A 362 12.31 -5.63 -35.07
CA GLN A 362 12.50 -5.90 -36.50
C GLN A 362 11.21 -5.64 -37.29
N ALA A 363 10.09 -6.15 -36.80
CA ALA A 363 8.79 -5.98 -37.48
C ALA A 363 8.38 -4.50 -37.52
N GLU A 364 8.56 -3.78 -36.42
CA GLU A 364 8.01 -2.43 -36.22
C GLU A 364 8.93 -1.33 -36.78
N PHE A 365 10.25 -1.48 -36.68
CA PHE A 365 11.23 -0.45 -37.03
C PHE A 365 12.28 -0.90 -38.03
N GLN A 366 12.25 -2.16 -38.48
CA GLN A 366 13.22 -2.75 -39.41
C GLN A 366 14.67 -2.68 -38.90
N ILE A 367 14.85 -2.69 -37.57
CA ILE A 367 16.17 -2.66 -36.93
C ILE A 367 16.83 -4.03 -37.07
N PRO A 368 18.13 -4.12 -37.47
CA PRO A 368 18.83 -5.38 -37.58
C PRO A 368 18.88 -6.14 -36.23
N ALA A 369 18.66 -7.46 -36.26
CA ALA A 369 18.66 -8.30 -35.05
C ALA A 369 19.96 -8.19 -34.24
N VAL A 370 21.10 -7.98 -34.90
CA VAL A 370 22.41 -7.81 -34.25
C VAL A 370 22.43 -6.56 -33.37
N GLU A 371 21.89 -5.44 -33.83
CA GLU A 371 21.82 -4.21 -33.06
C GLU A 371 20.88 -4.38 -31.86
N ILE A 372 19.71 -5.00 -32.06
CA ILE A 372 18.75 -5.25 -30.98
C ILE A 372 19.35 -6.14 -29.89
N ARG A 373 20.08 -7.22 -30.27
CA ARG A 373 20.76 -8.08 -29.33
C ARG A 373 21.83 -7.33 -28.54
N ALA A 374 22.68 -6.55 -29.22
CA ALA A 374 23.71 -5.76 -28.57
C ALA A 374 23.11 -4.70 -27.59
N ALA A 375 22.01 -4.08 -27.97
CA ALA A 375 21.29 -3.14 -27.12
C ALA A 375 20.67 -3.85 -25.89
N ALA A 376 20.08 -5.03 -26.08
CA ALA A 376 19.54 -5.85 -25.00
C ALA A 376 20.62 -6.32 -24.03
N ASP A 377 21.79 -6.74 -24.53
CA ASP A 377 22.91 -7.17 -23.69
C ASP A 377 23.40 -6.03 -22.79
N ALA A 378 23.61 -4.82 -23.36
CA ALA A 378 24.00 -3.66 -22.59
C ALA A 378 22.94 -3.24 -21.57
N ALA A 379 21.66 -3.37 -21.92
CA ALA A 379 20.54 -3.08 -21.03
C ALA A 379 20.46 -4.06 -19.85
N TRP A 380 20.71 -5.36 -20.08
CA TRP A 380 20.79 -6.36 -19.02
C TRP A 380 21.95 -6.10 -18.04
N GLU A 381 23.11 -5.70 -18.58
CA GLU A 381 24.27 -5.32 -17.77
C GLU A 381 23.93 -4.14 -16.84
N GLU A 382 23.32 -3.09 -17.40
CA GLU A 382 22.94 -1.93 -16.60
C GLU A 382 21.87 -2.25 -15.55
N LEU A 383 20.90 -3.09 -15.88
CA LEU A 383 19.90 -3.53 -14.90
C LEU A 383 20.54 -4.33 -13.75
N ALA A 384 21.58 -5.12 -14.04
CA ALA A 384 22.36 -5.82 -13.02
C ALA A 384 23.15 -4.84 -12.16
N ASN A 385 23.85 -3.87 -12.79
CA ASN A 385 24.61 -2.84 -12.10
C ASN A 385 23.72 -2.01 -11.16
N ALA A 386 22.53 -1.58 -11.63
CA ALA A 386 21.60 -0.81 -10.81
C ALA A 386 21.17 -1.57 -9.54
N ARG A 387 20.94 -2.87 -9.67
CA ARG A 387 20.60 -3.73 -8.54
C ARG A 387 21.76 -3.93 -7.57
N ASP A 388 22.95 -4.16 -8.11
CA ASP A 388 24.14 -4.37 -7.27
C ASP A 388 24.53 -3.07 -6.53
N ASP A 389 24.34 -1.90 -7.14
CA ASP A 389 24.49 -0.60 -6.47
C ASP A 389 23.51 -0.46 -5.30
N MET A 390 22.24 -0.89 -5.46
CA MET A 390 21.27 -0.85 -4.37
C MET A 390 21.65 -1.77 -3.22
N ARG A 391 22.13 -2.99 -3.50
CA ARG A 391 22.62 -3.93 -2.49
C ARG A 391 23.81 -3.38 -1.73
N LYS A 392 24.81 -2.89 -2.46
CA LYS A 392 25.99 -2.26 -1.89
C LYS A 392 25.60 -1.08 -1.00
N LYS A 393 24.66 -0.22 -1.46
CA LYS A 393 24.18 0.92 -0.67
C LYS A 393 23.42 0.48 0.58
N GLY A 394 22.71 -0.64 0.50
CA GLY A 394 22.11 -1.29 1.67
C GLY A 394 23.15 -1.72 2.70
N GLU A 395 24.19 -2.43 2.26
CA GLU A 395 25.29 -2.89 3.13
C GLU A 395 26.07 -1.71 3.76
N GLU A 396 26.35 -0.66 2.99
CA GLU A 396 26.95 0.58 3.51
C GLU A 396 26.07 1.22 4.59
N THR A 397 24.76 1.21 4.39
CA THR A 397 23.80 1.76 5.37
C THR A 397 23.73 0.90 6.63
N LEU A 398 23.76 -0.42 6.51
CA LEU A 398 23.83 -1.32 7.66
C LEU A 398 25.12 -1.15 8.46
N GLN A 399 26.24 -0.94 7.77
CA GLN A 399 27.52 -0.63 8.42
C GLN A 399 27.45 0.72 9.17
N TYR A 400 26.86 1.76 8.55
CA TYR A 400 26.60 3.04 9.21
C TYR A 400 25.77 2.88 10.49
N LEU A 401 24.71 2.04 10.47
CA LEU A 401 23.88 1.77 11.65
C LEU A 401 24.68 1.10 12.77
N LYS A 402 25.59 0.18 12.41
CA LYS A 402 26.44 -0.52 13.35
C LYS A 402 27.47 0.43 14.00
N GLU A 403 28.07 1.29 13.22
CA GLU A 403 29.10 2.24 13.68
C GLU A 403 28.51 3.37 14.55
N THR A 404 27.32 3.85 14.19
CA THR A 404 26.69 4.98 14.88
C THR A 404 25.77 4.57 16.02
N GLY A 405 25.45 3.29 16.16
CA GLY A 405 24.43 2.80 17.10
C GLY A 405 23.01 3.28 16.79
N LYS A 406 22.82 3.90 15.61
CA LYS A 406 21.50 4.38 15.18
C LYS A 406 20.59 3.24 14.73
N ARG A 407 19.31 3.54 14.67
CA ARG A 407 18.27 2.59 14.23
C ARG A 407 17.93 2.81 12.78
N GLY A 408 17.61 1.72 12.08
CA GLY A 408 17.11 1.73 10.72
C GLY A 408 15.69 1.15 10.61
N ILE A 409 14.97 1.55 9.58
CA ILE A 409 13.70 0.96 9.19
C ILE A 409 13.79 0.51 7.74
N VAL A 410 13.51 -0.76 7.49
CA VAL A 410 13.22 -1.24 6.15
C VAL A 410 11.78 -0.87 5.83
N LEU A 411 11.61 0.12 4.95
CA LEU A 411 10.31 0.52 4.45
C LEU A 411 9.99 -0.35 3.23
N ALA A 412 9.30 -1.45 3.48
CA ALA A 412 9.06 -2.50 2.51
C ALA A 412 7.80 -2.24 1.69
N GLY A 413 7.86 -2.46 0.38
CA GLY A 413 6.74 -2.22 -0.50
C GLY A 413 6.92 -2.80 -1.91
N ARG A 414 6.22 -2.22 -2.86
CA ARG A 414 6.35 -2.50 -4.28
C ARG A 414 7.27 -1.49 -4.94
N PRO A 415 7.86 -1.76 -6.09
CA PRO A 415 8.72 -0.80 -6.79
C PRO A 415 8.09 0.59 -6.91
N TYR A 416 6.84 0.67 -7.31
CA TYR A 416 6.10 1.93 -7.47
C TYR A 416 5.79 2.68 -6.15
N HIS A 417 6.01 2.06 -4.97
CA HIS A 417 5.94 2.79 -3.71
C HIS A 417 7.11 3.77 -3.52
N LEU A 418 8.08 3.74 -4.43
CA LEU A 418 9.14 4.74 -4.54
C LEU A 418 8.61 6.11 -4.96
N ASP A 419 7.47 6.14 -5.66
CA ASP A 419 6.81 7.37 -6.10
C ASP A 419 6.34 8.21 -4.90
N ALA A 420 6.74 9.48 -4.88
CA ALA A 420 6.43 10.40 -3.78
C ALA A 420 4.93 10.74 -3.66
N GLU A 421 4.17 10.70 -4.76
CA GLU A 421 2.72 10.86 -4.73
C GLU A 421 2.03 9.62 -4.14
N ILE A 422 2.60 8.43 -4.33
CA ILE A 422 2.07 7.17 -3.78
C ILE A 422 2.46 6.99 -2.32
N ASN A 423 3.74 7.23 -1.96
CA ASN A 423 4.23 7.04 -0.58
C ASN A 423 3.97 8.25 0.33
N HIS A 424 3.51 9.38 -0.25
CA HIS A 424 3.13 10.62 0.45
C HIS A 424 4.23 11.23 1.35
N GLY A 425 5.51 10.93 1.13
CA GLY A 425 6.62 11.43 1.93
C GLY A 425 6.82 10.67 3.25
N ILE A 426 6.37 9.42 3.33
CA ILE A 426 6.61 8.54 4.48
C ILE A 426 8.11 8.29 4.71
N PRO A 427 8.97 8.07 3.67
CA PRO A 427 10.41 7.93 3.86
C PRO A 427 11.04 9.13 4.58
N GLU A 428 10.71 10.34 4.15
CA GLU A 428 11.19 11.59 4.74
C GLU A 428 10.67 11.77 6.17
N LEU A 429 9.42 11.36 6.42
CA LEU A 429 8.83 11.38 7.76
C LEU A 429 9.62 10.48 8.72
N ILE A 430 9.96 9.25 8.32
CA ILE A 430 10.76 8.32 9.13
C ILE A 430 12.16 8.91 9.36
N ASN A 431 12.79 9.41 8.30
CA ASN A 431 14.13 10.01 8.35
C ASN A 431 14.16 11.24 9.27
N SER A 432 13.07 12.01 9.34
CA SER A 432 12.95 13.18 10.25
C SER A 432 13.00 12.83 11.74
N TYR A 433 12.80 11.55 12.10
CA TYR A 433 12.97 11.04 13.47
C TYR A 433 14.41 10.59 13.79
N GLY A 434 15.36 10.84 12.90
CA GLY A 434 16.74 10.41 13.09
C GLY A 434 17.01 8.94 12.74
N ILE A 435 16.14 8.33 11.93
CA ILE A 435 16.16 6.91 11.57
C ILE A 435 16.53 6.76 10.10
N ALA A 436 17.49 5.86 9.81
CA ALA A 436 17.82 5.54 8.43
C ALA A 436 16.69 4.73 7.76
N VAL A 437 16.45 5.01 6.49
CA VAL A 437 15.42 4.33 5.70
C VAL A 437 16.10 3.46 4.65
N LEU A 438 15.82 2.15 4.72
CA LEU A 438 16.28 1.16 3.75
C LEU A 438 15.10 0.69 2.89
N THR A 439 15.40 0.17 1.70
CA THR A 439 14.41 -0.49 0.84
C THR A 439 14.47 -2.01 1.02
N GLU A 440 13.42 -2.72 0.65
CA GLU A 440 13.39 -4.19 0.76
C GLU A 440 14.47 -4.88 -0.08
N ASP A 441 14.77 -4.36 -1.28
CA ASP A 441 15.78 -4.91 -2.19
C ASP A 441 17.21 -4.65 -1.76
N SER A 442 17.40 -3.64 -0.91
CA SER A 442 18.72 -3.34 -0.34
C SER A 442 19.19 -4.38 0.70
N VAL A 443 18.28 -5.22 1.23
CA VAL A 443 18.58 -6.19 2.29
C VAL A 443 18.10 -7.61 2.00
N SER A 444 17.24 -7.82 1.01
CA SER A 444 16.61 -9.12 0.74
C SER A 444 17.59 -10.22 0.32
N HIS A 445 18.76 -9.88 -0.16
CA HIS A 445 19.81 -10.83 -0.57
C HIS A 445 20.62 -11.38 0.62
N LEU A 446 20.51 -10.76 1.81
CA LEU A 446 21.37 -11.06 2.96
C LEU A 446 20.89 -12.28 3.77
N ASN A 447 19.65 -12.71 3.60
CA ASN A 447 19.14 -13.89 4.30
C ASN A 447 18.11 -14.66 3.46
N PRO A 448 18.17 -15.99 3.40
CA PRO A 448 17.19 -16.80 2.69
C PRO A 448 15.82 -16.71 3.35
N VAL A 449 14.78 -16.98 2.59
CA VAL A 449 13.41 -17.09 3.09
C VAL A 449 13.24 -18.41 3.82
N GLU A 450 12.93 -18.38 5.11
CA GLU A 450 12.58 -19.59 5.86
C GLU A 450 11.23 -20.14 5.40
N ARG A 451 11.18 -21.46 5.23
CA ARG A 451 9.99 -22.17 4.76
C ARG A 451 9.54 -23.21 5.78
N PRO A 452 8.24 -23.61 5.82
CA PRO A 452 7.17 -23.17 4.90
C PRO A 452 6.64 -21.76 5.19
N LEU A 453 6.10 -21.10 4.16
CA LEU A 453 5.28 -19.90 4.31
C LEU A 453 3.81 -20.27 4.47
N ILE A 454 2.97 -19.33 4.94
CA ILE A 454 1.50 -19.52 5.09
C ILE A 454 0.86 -19.87 3.75
N VAL A 455 1.35 -19.26 2.66
CA VAL A 455 0.85 -19.45 1.29
C VAL A 455 1.98 -19.78 0.33
N LEU A 456 1.63 -20.19 -0.89
CA LEU A 456 2.59 -20.36 -1.96
C LEU A 456 3.27 -19.05 -2.33
N ASP A 457 4.57 -19.10 -2.51
CA ASP A 457 5.42 -17.98 -2.87
C ASP A 457 5.47 -17.82 -4.39
N GLN A 458 4.54 -17.06 -4.95
CA GLN A 458 4.34 -17.00 -6.40
C GLN A 458 4.71 -15.65 -7.04
N TRP A 459 4.82 -14.59 -6.25
CA TRP A 459 5.02 -13.25 -6.78
C TRP A 459 6.39 -12.71 -6.38
N MET A 460 7.16 -12.29 -7.38
CA MET A 460 8.55 -11.89 -7.20
C MET A 460 8.75 -10.83 -6.11
N TYR A 461 7.97 -9.76 -6.14
CA TYR A 461 8.13 -8.69 -5.16
C TYR A 461 7.64 -9.07 -3.75
N HIS A 462 6.73 -10.04 -3.62
CA HIS A 462 6.34 -10.59 -2.31
C HIS A 462 7.45 -11.46 -1.74
N SER A 463 8.07 -12.31 -2.57
CA SER A 463 9.25 -13.10 -2.17
C SER A 463 10.35 -12.20 -1.61
N ARG A 464 10.58 -11.04 -2.25
CA ARG A 464 11.53 -10.04 -1.78
C ARG A 464 11.16 -9.47 -0.41
N LEU A 465 9.86 -9.20 -0.16
CA LEU A 465 9.37 -8.75 1.16
C LEU A 465 9.58 -9.81 2.25
N TYR A 466 9.34 -11.09 1.93
CA TYR A 466 9.58 -12.19 2.87
C TYR A 466 11.07 -12.32 3.20
N ALA A 467 11.96 -12.20 2.22
CA ALA A 467 13.40 -12.22 2.42
C ALA A 467 13.87 -11.05 3.30
N ALA A 468 13.38 -9.84 3.01
CA ALA A 468 13.67 -8.66 3.84
C ALA A 468 13.20 -8.84 5.29
N ALA A 469 11.98 -9.38 5.51
CA ALA A 469 11.46 -9.66 6.84
C ALA A 469 12.31 -10.73 7.57
N ASN A 470 12.73 -11.78 6.87
CA ASN A 470 13.62 -12.81 7.42
C ASN A 470 15.00 -12.25 7.81
N TYR A 471 15.52 -11.26 7.09
CA TYR A 471 16.74 -10.56 7.50
C TYR A 471 16.49 -9.67 8.71
N VAL A 472 15.45 -8.82 8.68
CA VAL A 472 15.13 -7.87 9.75
C VAL A 472 14.90 -8.58 11.09
N LYS A 473 14.28 -9.78 11.10
CA LYS A 473 14.05 -10.50 12.36
C LYS A 473 15.33 -10.86 13.11
N THR A 474 16.46 -10.97 12.40
CA THR A 474 17.77 -11.31 12.98
C THR A 474 18.55 -10.08 13.49
N GLN A 475 18.11 -8.86 13.17
CA GLN A 475 18.82 -7.63 13.47
C GLN A 475 18.16 -6.87 14.65
N GLU A 476 18.90 -6.49 15.67
CA GLU A 476 18.35 -5.79 16.84
C GLU A 476 17.97 -4.33 16.54
N ASN A 477 18.81 -3.63 15.80
CA ASN A 477 18.68 -2.20 15.50
C ASN A 477 17.90 -1.92 14.20
N LEU A 478 17.28 -2.94 13.59
CA LEU A 478 16.51 -2.82 12.35
C LEU A 478 15.08 -3.28 12.56
N ASP A 479 14.13 -2.50 12.11
CA ASP A 479 12.70 -2.83 12.13
C ASP A 479 12.12 -2.73 10.71
N LEU A 480 10.91 -3.25 10.50
CA LEU A 480 10.25 -3.22 9.20
C LEU A 480 8.89 -2.54 9.31
N ILE A 481 8.64 -1.61 8.38
CA ILE A 481 7.32 -1.04 8.12
C ILE A 481 6.91 -1.45 6.71
N GLN A 482 5.75 -2.07 6.57
CA GLN A 482 5.22 -2.43 5.26
C GLN A 482 4.23 -1.37 4.76
N LEU A 483 4.47 -0.88 3.53
CA LEU A 483 3.50 -0.10 2.77
C LEU A 483 2.51 -1.04 2.09
N ASN A 484 1.24 -0.76 2.24
CA ASN A 484 0.16 -1.56 1.70
C ASN A 484 -0.83 -0.65 0.98
N SER A 485 -1.04 -0.88 -0.31
CA SER A 485 -2.04 -0.15 -1.07
C SER A 485 -3.45 -0.58 -0.69
N PHE A 486 -4.32 0.37 -0.38
CA PHE A 486 -5.71 0.08 -0.08
C PHE A 486 -6.39 -0.60 -1.28
N GLY A 487 -7.13 -1.67 -1.02
CA GLY A 487 -7.80 -2.45 -2.07
C GLY A 487 -6.91 -3.47 -2.80
N CYS A 488 -5.61 -3.54 -2.51
CA CYS A 488 -4.74 -4.56 -3.11
C CYS A 488 -4.97 -5.93 -2.48
N GLY A 489 -5.58 -6.86 -3.25
CA GLY A 489 -5.85 -8.22 -2.77
C GLY A 489 -4.58 -9.03 -2.50
N LEU A 490 -3.53 -8.83 -3.28
CA LEU A 490 -2.23 -9.50 -3.07
C LEU A 490 -1.55 -9.02 -1.80
N ASP A 491 -1.63 -7.73 -1.48
CA ASP A 491 -1.06 -7.20 -0.24
C ASP A 491 -1.76 -7.74 1.00
N ALA A 492 -3.04 -8.10 0.91
CA ALA A 492 -3.76 -8.73 2.03
C ALA A 492 -3.10 -10.04 2.46
N VAL A 493 -2.63 -10.84 1.51
CA VAL A 493 -1.90 -12.09 1.76
C VAL A 493 -0.47 -11.81 2.24
N THR A 494 0.22 -10.87 1.59
CA THR A 494 1.61 -10.53 1.92
C THR A 494 1.73 -9.97 3.33
N THR A 495 0.79 -9.12 3.77
CA THR A 495 0.80 -8.55 5.12
C THR A 495 0.70 -9.63 6.19
N ASP A 496 -0.11 -10.66 5.98
CA ASP A 496 -0.24 -11.76 6.93
C ASP A 496 1.06 -12.58 7.00
N CYS A 497 1.70 -12.90 5.87
CA CYS A 497 2.99 -13.60 5.86
C CYS A 497 4.12 -12.80 6.52
N VAL A 498 4.27 -11.52 6.19
CA VAL A 498 5.31 -10.66 6.78
C VAL A 498 5.07 -10.46 8.28
N SER A 499 3.79 -10.26 8.66
CA SER A 499 3.39 -10.16 10.07
C SER A 499 3.80 -11.41 10.85
N ASP A 500 3.54 -12.58 10.29
CA ASP A 500 3.85 -13.85 10.92
C ASP A 500 5.36 -14.07 11.09
N ILE A 501 6.16 -13.81 10.05
CA ILE A 501 7.62 -13.89 10.12
C ILE A 501 8.17 -13.00 11.25
N LEU A 502 7.68 -11.77 11.38
CA LEU A 502 8.18 -10.81 12.36
C LEU A 502 7.65 -11.08 13.77
N THR A 503 6.34 -11.33 13.92
CA THR A 503 5.74 -11.49 15.25
C THR A 503 6.17 -12.79 15.92
N ASN A 504 6.33 -13.89 15.17
CA ASN A 504 6.85 -15.15 15.70
C ASN A 504 8.30 -15.03 16.19
N SER A 505 9.08 -14.10 15.63
CA SER A 505 10.44 -13.80 16.11
C SER A 505 10.50 -12.72 17.20
N GLY A 506 9.35 -12.30 17.72
CA GLY A 506 9.26 -11.26 18.75
C GLY A 506 9.48 -9.82 18.23
N LYS A 507 9.53 -9.58 16.93
CA LYS A 507 9.56 -8.24 16.34
C LYS A 507 8.15 -7.61 16.29
N ILE A 508 8.11 -6.28 16.20
CA ILE A 508 6.84 -5.57 16.04
C ILE A 508 6.56 -5.43 14.54
N TYR A 509 5.44 -5.97 14.10
CA TYR A 509 4.96 -5.73 12.75
C TYR A 509 4.17 -4.41 12.65
N THR A 510 4.50 -3.58 11.68
CA THR A 510 3.80 -2.33 11.42
C THR A 510 3.46 -2.23 9.94
N CYS A 511 2.16 -2.07 9.64
CA CYS A 511 1.66 -1.85 8.30
C CYS A 511 1.07 -0.44 8.19
N LEU A 512 1.48 0.31 7.16
CA LEU A 512 0.92 1.59 6.78
C LEU A 512 0.09 1.41 5.52
N LYS A 513 -1.22 1.63 5.63
CA LYS A 513 -2.11 1.63 4.48
C LYS A 513 -2.02 2.98 3.78
N ILE A 514 -1.70 2.94 2.49
CA ILE A 514 -1.62 4.09 1.61
C ILE A 514 -2.74 4.04 0.59
N ASP A 515 -3.27 5.21 0.22
CA ASP A 515 -4.39 5.34 -0.70
C ASP A 515 -4.29 6.66 -1.47
N GLU A 516 -5.16 6.86 -2.43
CA GLU A 516 -5.33 8.10 -3.21
C GLU A 516 -5.49 9.35 -2.33
N VAL A 517 -6.20 9.21 -1.20
CA VAL A 517 -6.36 10.27 -0.20
C VAL A 517 -5.63 9.87 1.06
N ASN A 518 -4.44 10.39 1.27
CA ASN A 518 -3.68 10.10 2.47
C ASN A 518 -3.58 11.28 3.42
N ASN A 519 -3.57 10.92 4.70
CA ASN A 519 -3.31 11.84 5.79
C ASN A 519 -2.04 11.37 6.53
N LEU A 520 -0.94 12.10 6.33
CA LEU A 520 0.32 11.85 7.05
C LEU A 520 0.16 11.80 8.58
N GLY A 521 -0.90 12.39 9.11
CA GLY A 521 -1.23 12.32 10.53
C GLY A 521 -1.37 10.88 11.02
N ALA A 522 -2.08 10.03 10.27
CA ALA A 522 -2.26 8.62 10.60
C ALA A 522 -0.93 7.84 10.54
N ALA A 523 -0.13 8.05 9.48
CA ALA A 523 1.20 7.46 9.36
C ALA A 523 2.12 7.90 10.50
N ARG A 524 2.11 9.18 10.85
CA ARG A 524 2.88 9.77 11.95
C ARG A 524 2.54 9.13 13.29
N ILE A 525 1.25 8.95 13.60
CA ILE A 525 0.81 8.32 14.84
C ILE A 525 1.31 6.88 14.89
N ARG A 526 1.16 6.11 13.82
CA ARG A 526 1.61 4.71 13.76
C ARG A 526 3.12 4.57 13.91
N ILE A 527 3.91 5.42 13.23
CA ILE A 527 5.37 5.42 13.34
C ILE A 527 5.78 5.77 14.77
N ARG A 528 5.19 6.80 15.37
CA ARG A 528 5.48 7.17 16.78
C ARG A 528 5.09 6.07 17.76
N SER A 529 3.98 5.38 17.52
CA SER A 529 3.57 4.22 18.33
C SER A 529 4.55 3.07 18.22
N LEU A 530 5.05 2.77 17.00
CA LEU A 530 6.11 1.78 16.80
C LEU A 530 7.36 2.15 17.60
N LEU A 531 7.84 3.39 17.47
CA LEU A 531 9.04 3.86 18.17
C LEU A 531 8.87 3.82 19.70
N ALA A 532 7.69 4.13 20.20
CA ALA A 532 7.39 4.01 21.62
C ALA A 532 7.40 2.55 22.10
N ALA A 533 6.78 1.65 21.32
CA ALA A 533 6.74 0.23 21.62
C ALA A 533 8.15 -0.42 21.58
N ILE A 534 9.00 -0.01 20.64
CA ILE A 534 10.40 -0.43 20.58
C ILE A 534 11.13 -0.04 21.86
N ARG A 535 11.02 1.23 22.30
CA ARG A 535 11.65 1.71 23.55
C ARG A 535 11.20 0.95 24.79
N VAL A 536 9.92 0.57 24.88
CA VAL A 536 9.40 -0.24 25.98
C VAL A 536 10.01 -1.64 25.96
N ARG A 537 10.11 -2.25 24.78
CA ARG A 537 10.74 -3.58 24.63
C ARG A 537 12.25 -3.59 24.95
N GLU A 538 12.95 -2.53 24.62
CA GLU A 538 14.39 -2.38 24.97
C GLU A 538 14.60 -2.33 26.49
N LYS A 539 13.66 -1.71 27.20
CA LYS A 539 13.68 -1.67 28.68
C LYS A 539 13.32 -3.02 29.34
N ASN A 540 12.47 -3.83 28.66
CA ASN A 540 11.96 -5.10 29.19
C ASN A 540 12.25 -6.28 28.23
N PRO A 541 13.51 -6.70 28.06
CA PRO A 541 13.87 -7.75 27.09
C PRO A 541 13.28 -9.14 27.39
N LYS A 542 12.79 -9.39 28.62
CA LYS A 542 12.18 -10.68 29.03
C LYS A 542 10.78 -10.93 28.44
N GLU A 543 10.14 -9.94 27.83
CA GLU A 543 8.79 -10.06 27.24
C GLU A 543 8.80 -10.50 25.76
N ARG A 544 9.97 -10.82 25.19
CA ARG A 544 10.03 -11.35 23.82
C ARG A 544 9.48 -12.78 23.77
N THR A 545 8.24 -12.92 23.40
CA THR A 545 7.64 -14.25 23.15
C THR A 545 8.02 -14.68 21.74
N ILE A 546 9.01 -15.57 21.63
CA ILE A 546 9.34 -16.25 20.37
C ILE A 546 8.37 -17.43 20.25
N ARG A 547 7.56 -17.45 19.22
CA ARG A 547 6.66 -18.56 18.89
C ARG A 547 7.25 -19.33 17.71
N PRO A 548 7.44 -20.65 17.81
CA PRO A 548 7.79 -21.42 16.62
C PRO A 548 6.67 -21.29 15.58
N ALA A 549 7.03 -21.10 14.34
CA ALA A 549 6.08 -21.12 13.22
C ALA A 549 5.47 -22.52 13.13
N ASN A 550 4.32 -22.70 13.75
CA ASN A 550 3.63 -24.00 13.77
C ASN A 550 2.54 -23.97 12.70
N TYR A 551 2.96 -24.17 11.46
CA TYR A 551 2.02 -24.39 10.35
C TYR A 551 1.62 -25.86 10.35
N ASN A 552 0.55 -26.20 11.05
CA ASN A 552 -0.11 -27.50 10.93
C ASN A 552 -0.70 -27.64 9.52
N ARG A 553 0.16 -27.76 8.52
CA ARG A 553 -0.28 -28.12 7.18
C ARG A 553 -0.50 -29.62 7.15
N THR A 554 -1.74 -30.02 6.94
CA THR A 554 -2.03 -31.40 6.56
C THR A 554 -1.43 -31.64 5.18
N VAL A 555 -0.42 -32.49 5.09
CA VAL A 555 0.15 -32.90 3.81
C VAL A 555 -0.86 -33.86 3.16
N PHE A 556 -1.32 -33.51 1.95
CA PHE A 556 -2.20 -34.38 1.19
C PHE A 556 -1.42 -35.59 0.68
N THR A 557 -1.82 -36.79 1.14
CA THR A 557 -1.11 -38.03 0.85
C THR A 557 -1.80 -38.84 -0.25
N GLU A 558 -1.10 -39.82 -0.84
CA GLU A 558 -1.69 -40.77 -1.79
C GLU A 558 -2.83 -41.60 -1.18
N GLU A 559 -2.80 -41.84 0.11
CA GLU A 559 -3.89 -42.51 0.84
C GLU A 559 -5.12 -41.61 0.93
N MET A 560 -4.93 -40.32 1.22
CA MET A 560 -6.01 -39.32 1.21
C MET A 560 -6.64 -39.19 -0.17
N ARG A 561 -5.85 -39.29 -1.24
CA ARG A 561 -6.35 -39.27 -2.62
C ARG A 561 -7.38 -40.35 -2.89
N LYS A 562 -7.24 -41.52 -2.24
CA LYS A 562 -8.18 -42.64 -2.41
C LYS A 562 -9.42 -42.52 -1.53
N ASN A 563 -9.30 -41.90 -0.36
CA ASN A 563 -10.29 -41.97 0.70
C ASN A 563 -11.01 -40.64 0.97
N TYR A 564 -10.59 -39.54 0.34
CA TYR A 564 -11.16 -38.21 0.55
C TYR A 564 -11.80 -37.65 -0.72
N THR A 565 -12.85 -36.90 -0.55
CA THR A 565 -13.47 -36.12 -1.64
C THR A 565 -12.96 -34.69 -1.57
N ILE A 566 -12.45 -34.19 -2.69
CA ILE A 566 -12.04 -32.78 -2.79
C ILE A 566 -13.27 -31.94 -3.06
N ILE A 567 -13.59 -31.04 -2.13
CA ILE A 567 -14.68 -30.08 -2.27
C ILE A 567 -14.12 -28.78 -2.84
N CYS A 568 -14.56 -28.42 -4.05
CA CYS A 568 -14.19 -27.15 -4.69
C CYS A 568 -15.28 -26.10 -4.42
N PRO A 569 -14.92 -24.90 -3.88
CA PRO A 569 -15.89 -23.83 -3.71
C PRO A 569 -16.41 -23.37 -5.07
N GLN A 570 -17.68 -23.02 -5.15
CA GLN A 570 -18.32 -22.61 -6.40
C GLN A 570 -17.67 -21.33 -6.96
N MET A 571 -17.17 -21.43 -8.17
CA MET A 571 -16.69 -20.33 -9.02
C MET A 571 -17.59 -20.20 -10.25
N SER A 572 -17.20 -19.45 -11.28
CA SER A 572 -17.96 -19.43 -12.53
C SER A 572 -17.86 -20.78 -13.25
N LYS A 573 -18.91 -21.11 -14.04
CA LYS A 573 -18.97 -22.38 -14.77
C LYS A 573 -17.73 -22.63 -15.63
N ILE A 574 -17.25 -21.63 -16.34
CA ILE A 574 -16.07 -21.73 -17.21
C ILE A 574 -14.81 -22.21 -16.47
N HIS A 575 -14.66 -21.87 -15.20
CA HIS A 575 -13.52 -22.36 -14.40
C HIS A 575 -13.63 -23.86 -14.17
N PHE A 576 -14.84 -24.37 -13.88
CA PHE A 576 -15.04 -25.80 -13.65
C PHE A 576 -14.96 -26.62 -14.92
N ASP A 577 -15.38 -26.07 -16.06
CA ASP A 577 -15.24 -26.73 -17.37
C ASP A 577 -13.76 -27.03 -17.71
N ILE A 578 -12.82 -26.30 -17.07
CA ILE A 578 -11.36 -26.50 -17.21
C ILE A 578 -10.76 -27.28 -16.03
N ILE A 579 -11.12 -26.90 -14.81
CA ILE A 579 -10.50 -27.43 -13.57
C ILE A 579 -10.92 -28.89 -13.34
N GLU A 580 -12.19 -29.22 -13.52
CA GLU A 580 -12.67 -30.59 -13.30
C GLU A 580 -11.99 -31.62 -14.22
N PRO A 581 -11.88 -31.42 -15.55
CA PRO A 581 -11.12 -32.31 -16.40
C PRO A 581 -9.63 -32.39 -16.03
N ALA A 582 -9.02 -31.28 -15.60
CA ALA A 582 -7.63 -31.27 -15.17
C ALA A 582 -7.40 -32.13 -13.93
N PHE A 583 -8.27 -32.03 -12.91
CA PHE A 583 -8.20 -32.90 -11.73
C PHE A 583 -8.45 -34.37 -12.10
N ARG A 584 -9.49 -34.66 -12.89
CA ARG A 584 -9.78 -36.03 -13.35
C ARG A 584 -8.63 -36.65 -14.13
N SER A 585 -8.00 -35.87 -15.03
CA SER A 585 -6.84 -36.35 -15.80
C SER A 585 -5.61 -36.61 -14.93
N SER A 586 -5.52 -35.91 -13.80
CA SER A 586 -4.48 -36.13 -12.79
C SER A 586 -4.85 -37.24 -11.79
N GLY A 587 -6.01 -37.89 -11.94
CA GLY A 587 -6.46 -39.01 -11.14
C GLY A 587 -7.09 -38.63 -9.78
N TYR A 588 -7.68 -37.43 -9.71
CA TYR A 588 -8.45 -36.98 -8.55
C TYR A 588 -9.96 -37.07 -8.81
#